data_80b8a49a7af701c7fbcc730acff12e04
#
_entry.id   80b8a49a7af701c7fbcc730acff12e04
#
_cell.length_a   1.000
_cell.length_b   1.000
_cell.length_c   1.000
_cell.angle_alpha   90.00
_cell.angle_beta   90.00
_cell.angle_gamma   90.00
#
_symmetry.space_group_name_H-M   'P 1'
#
loop_
_entity.id
_entity.type
_entity.pdbx_description
1 polymer ?
#
loop_
_entity_poly.entity_id
_entity_poly.type
_entity_poly.pdbx_seq_one_letter_code
_entity_poly.pdbx_strand_id
1 'polypeptide(L)'
;MNTVNLKINNIPVVAPEGATILEAAHLVGIRIPTLCYLKEINAIGACRICVCEVKGARGLAAACVMPVSEGMEVFTNTPALQRYRRTTLELILSTHRTDCLSCTRSTDCELQQLCREYGVDMNRFTKKDQGYHTDASMPHLVRDNSKCILCRRCVAVCQKNQYAGVIETCERGYDTHIACAFDMPLSETACVACGQCTAVCPTAALRERDDTDKVWAALNDPTKTVIVGPAPSVRAQLGECFGMPIGTNVEGKLVAALRRLGFDQVFDVDTAADVTIMEEGTELLHRLKEGGPLPLITSCSPGWIKFCEHYYPEFVDNLSSCKSPQQMFGALIKTYYAQKAGLDPKNIVVVSVMPCTAKKFEIGREGQSAVGLPDVDVSITTRELADMIRRAGIMFPELPDEEFDPIFGIASGAGHIFGATGGVMEAALRTVAEIVTGKELARPEFQEVRGIAGIKEAEYDLAGTKVRVAVTSGLANAAKLLDRIKSGEAEYHFVEVMACPGGCVNGGGQPHQSGDVRNFTDLRSLRAAALYSEDEAMTLRKSHENPVVKELYAEYLGEPGSHLAHHILHTTYVKRGLYGKN
;
A
#
# COMPACT_ATOMS: atom_id res chain seq x y z
N MET A 1 -31.90 2.54 -12.09
CA MET A 1 -30.93 2.21 -13.15
C MET A 1 -31.66 1.37 -14.17
N ASN A 2 -31.48 1.65 -15.47
CA ASN A 2 -32.01 0.81 -16.52
C ASN A 2 -31.30 -0.55 -16.50
N THR A 3 -32.02 -1.60 -16.87
CA THR A 3 -31.49 -2.97 -16.95
C THR A 3 -31.74 -3.55 -18.32
N VAL A 4 -30.92 -4.51 -18.72
CA VAL A 4 -31.05 -5.29 -19.96
C VAL A 4 -31.17 -6.78 -19.65
N ASN A 5 -31.96 -7.49 -20.45
CA ASN A 5 -32.14 -8.92 -20.33
C ASN A 5 -31.29 -9.63 -21.39
N LEU A 6 -30.52 -10.62 -20.98
CA LEU A 6 -29.66 -11.39 -21.84
C LEU A 6 -29.58 -12.86 -21.38
N LYS A 7 -28.90 -13.69 -22.14
CA LYS A 7 -28.61 -15.07 -21.74
C LYS A 7 -27.11 -15.34 -21.76
N ILE A 8 -26.60 -15.96 -20.72
CA ILE A 8 -25.21 -16.44 -20.66
C ILE A 8 -25.22 -17.96 -20.42
N ASN A 9 -24.67 -18.73 -21.34
CA ASN A 9 -24.75 -20.20 -21.35
C ASN A 9 -26.18 -20.72 -21.16
N ASN A 10 -27.16 -20.11 -21.82
CA ASN A 10 -28.61 -20.33 -21.72
C ASN A 10 -29.26 -19.94 -20.37
N ILE A 11 -28.51 -19.38 -19.43
CA ILE A 11 -29.03 -18.88 -18.14
C ILE A 11 -29.54 -17.44 -18.38
N PRO A 12 -30.80 -17.13 -18.05
CA PRO A 12 -31.31 -15.75 -18.08
C PRO A 12 -30.58 -14.86 -17.08
N VAL A 13 -30.17 -13.68 -17.51
CA VAL A 13 -29.46 -12.69 -16.70
C VAL A 13 -30.12 -11.33 -16.89
N VAL A 14 -30.34 -10.62 -15.77
CA VAL A 14 -30.72 -9.21 -15.74
C VAL A 14 -29.51 -8.42 -15.27
N ALA A 15 -28.95 -7.58 -16.14
CA ALA A 15 -27.75 -6.79 -15.83
C ALA A 15 -28.03 -5.29 -15.96
N PRO A 16 -27.32 -4.41 -15.22
CA PRO A 16 -27.38 -2.97 -15.43
C PRO A 16 -27.00 -2.61 -16.86
N GLU A 17 -27.69 -1.63 -17.46
CA GLU A 17 -27.30 -1.07 -18.75
C GLU A 17 -25.86 -0.52 -18.69
N GLY A 18 -25.03 -0.85 -19.68
CA GLY A 18 -23.61 -0.49 -19.72
C GLY A 18 -22.67 -1.44 -18.96
N ALA A 19 -23.18 -2.43 -18.22
CA ALA A 19 -22.35 -3.48 -17.65
C ALA A 19 -21.66 -4.27 -18.77
N THR A 20 -20.46 -4.79 -18.49
CA THR A 20 -19.72 -5.68 -19.41
C THR A 20 -20.26 -7.11 -19.34
N ILE A 21 -19.99 -7.91 -20.39
CA ILE A 21 -20.31 -9.36 -20.35
C ILE A 21 -19.64 -10.03 -19.14
N LEU A 22 -18.43 -9.60 -18.77
CA LEU A 22 -17.70 -10.13 -17.61
C LEU A 22 -18.48 -9.88 -16.31
N GLU A 23 -18.97 -8.67 -16.12
CA GLU A 23 -19.76 -8.29 -14.93
C GLU A 23 -21.11 -9.02 -14.91
N ALA A 24 -21.79 -9.09 -16.06
CA ALA A 24 -23.06 -9.83 -16.18
C ALA A 24 -22.90 -11.33 -15.89
N ALA A 25 -21.80 -11.94 -16.34
CA ALA A 25 -21.49 -13.35 -16.06
C ALA A 25 -21.28 -13.60 -14.55
N HIS A 26 -20.62 -12.66 -13.88
CA HIS A 26 -20.39 -12.75 -12.44
C HIS A 26 -21.70 -12.76 -11.63
N LEU A 27 -22.72 -12.00 -12.05
CA LEU A 27 -24.04 -11.95 -11.37
C LEU A 27 -24.73 -13.32 -11.28
N VAL A 28 -24.39 -14.25 -12.19
CA VAL A 28 -24.96 -15.61 -12.22
C VAL A 28 -23.93 -16.69 -11.89
N GLY A 29 -22.84 -16.34 -11.20
CA GLY A 29 -21.83 -17.27 -10.73
C GLY A 29 -20.94 -17.86 -11.83
N ILE A 30 -20.89 -17.25 -13.03
CA ILE A 30 -20.03 -17.69 -14.13
C ILE A 30 -18.72 -16.88 -14.11
N ARG A 31 -17.60 -17.58 -13.86
CA ARG A 31 -16.26 -17.01 -13.96
C ARG A 31 -15.78 -16.99 -15.41
N ILE A 32 -15.40 -15.82 -15.91
CA ILE A 32 -14.68 -15.65 -17.17
C ILE A 32 -13.25 -15.23 -16.82
N PRO A 33 -12.22 -16.01 -17.21
CA PRO A 33 -10.83 -15.73 -16.82
C PRO A 33 -10.31 -14.44 -17.46
N THR A 34 -9.48 -13.70 -16.72
CA THR A 34 -8.82 -12.49 -17.20
C THR A 34 -7.34 -12.48 -16.80
N LEU A 35 -6.49 -11.71 -17.51
CA LEU A 35 -5.11 -11.43 -17.13
C LEU A 35 -4.76 -9.95 -17.21
N CYS A 36 -5.37 -9.17 -18.11
CA CYS A 36 -5.09 -7.74 -18.24
C CYS A 36 -6.13 -6.87 -17.54
N TYR A 37 -7.36 -7.33 -17.40
CA TYR A 37 -8.45 -6.53 -16.85
C TYR A 37 -8.30 -6.36 -15.33
N LEU A 38 -8.46 -5.11 -14.90
CA LEU A 38 -8.75 -4.73 -13.52
C LEU A 38 -9.78 -3.61 -13.54
N LYS A 39 -10.89 -3.79 -12.83
CA LYS A 39 -11.98 -2.83 -12.74
C LYS A 39 -11.44 -1.46 -12.34
N GLU A 40 -11.93 -0.39 -12.99
CA GLU A 40 -11.54 1.01 -12.75
C GLU A 40 -10.08 1.36 -13.06
N ILE A 41 -9.20 0.37 -13.25
CA ILE A 41 -7.78 0.59 -13.52
C ILE A 41 -7.46 0.36 -14.99
N ASN A 42 -7.73 -0.86 -15.51
CA ASN A 42 -7.24 -1.30 -16.82
C ASN A 42 -8.26 -2.14 -17.57
N ALA A 43 -9.02 -1.52 -18.47
CA ALA A 43 -10.03 -2.16 -19.32
C ALA A 43 -9.65 -2.01 -20.81
N ILE A 44 -8.61 -2.75 -21.26
CA ILE A 44 -8.03 -2.61 -22.62
C ILE A 44 -8.22 -3.83 -23.50
N GLY A 45 -8.71 -4.95 -22.98
CA GLY A 45 -8.96 -6.17 -23.75
C GLY A 45 -7.73 -6.80 -24.41
N ALA A 46 -6.49 -6.50 -23.93
CA ALA A 46 -5.25 -6.86 -24.62
C ALA A 46 -4.92 -8.36 -24.57
N CYS A 47 -5.10 -9.04 -23.44
CA CYS A 47 -4.68 -10.43 -23.26
C CYS A 47 -5.53 -11.45 -24.03
N ARG A 48 -6.75 -11.09 -24.41
CA ARG A 48 -7.72 -11.94 -25.13
C ARG A 48 -8.10 -13.26 -24.45
N ILE A 49 -7.82 -13.41 -23.15
CA ILE A 49 -8.19 -14.62 -22.39
C ILE A 49 -9.69 -14.63 -22.07
N CYS A 50 -10.31 -13.46 -21.86
CA CYS A 50 -11.73 -13.33 -21.53
C CYS A 50 -12.69 -13.47 -22.72
N VAL A 51 -12.22 -13.91 -23.90
CA VAL A 51 -13.09 -13.99 -25.08
C VAL A 51 -14.24 -14.98 -24.89
N CYS A 52 -15.39 -14.62 -25.46
CA CYS A 52 -16.61 -15.41 -25.50
C CYS A 52 -17.25 -15.35 -26.89
N GLU A 53 -18.13 -16.29 -27.18
CA GLU A 53 -18.97 -16.28 -28.38
C GLU A 53 -20.25 -15.52 -28.09
N VAL A 54 -20.63 -14.64 -29.00
CA VAL A 54 -21.92 -13.92 -28.97
C VAL A 54 -22.69 -14.32 -30.20
N LYS A 55 -23.91 -14.80 -30.04
CA LYS A 55 -24.75 -15.27 -31.14
C LYS A 55 -24.99 -14.13 -32.16
N GLY A 56 -24.71 -14.42 -33.41
CA GLY A 56 -24.82 -13.44 -34.51
C GLY A 56 -23.60 -12.53 -34.67
N ALA A 57 -22.60 -12.57 -33.78
CA ALA A 57 -21.37 -11.82 -33.96
C ALA A 57 -20.42 -12.49 -34.95
N ARG A 58 -19.66 -11.68 -35.71
CA ARG A 58 -18.69 -12.22 -36.72
C ARG A 58 -17.43 -12.83 -36.11
N GLY A 59 -17.18 -12.61 -34.84
CA GLY A 59 -15.96 -13.08 -34.14
C GLY A 59 -16.12 -13.08 -32.62
N LEU A 60 -15.06 -13.49 -31.94
CA LEU A 60 -15.03 -13.59 -30.49
C LEU A 60 -15.02 -12.19 -29.84
N ALA A 61 -15.88 -11.99 -28.85
CA ALA A 61 -15.97 -10.77 -28.07
C ALA A 61 -15.09 -10.83 -26.80
N ALA A 62 -14.40 -9.75 -26.47
CA ALA A 62 -13.67 -9.65 -25.22
C ALA A 62 -14.63 -9.25 -24.09
N ALA A 63 -15.01 -10.18 -23.23
CA ALA A 63 -16.02 -10.00 -22.19
C ALA A 63 -15.73 -8.84 -21.22
N CYS A 64 -14.47 -8.53 -20.98
CA CYS A 64 -14.06 -7.48 -20.06
C CYS A 64 -14.27 -6.04 -20.57
N VAL A 65 -14.58 -5.86 -21.87
CA VAL A 65 -14.77 -4.54 -22.50
C VAL A 65 -16.03 -4.46 -23.36
N MET A 66 -16.69 -5.59 -23.64
CA MET A 66 -17.92 -5.63 -24.43
C MET A 66 -19.12 -5.34 -23.53
N PRO A 67 -19.87 -4.24 -23.74
CA PRO A 67 -21.10 -3.99 -23.00
C PRO A 67 -22.19 -4.97 -23.38
N VAL A 68 -23.07 -5.26 -22.43
CA VAL A 68 -24.26 -6.09 -22.69
C VAL A 68 -25.35 -5.29 -23.41
N SER A 69 -26.22 -6.01 -24.14
CA SER A 69 -27.39 -5.43 -24.81
C SER A 69 -28.59 -6.34 -24.68
N GLU A 70 -29.79 -5.77 -24.88
CA GLU A 70 -31.05 -6.48 -24.80
C GLU A 70 -31.10 -7.67 -25.77
N GLY A 71 -31.50 -8.83 -25.28
CA GLY A 71 -31.62 -10.08 -26.07
C GLY A 71 -30.29 -10.75 -26.44
N MET A 72 -29.14 -10.28 -25.94
CA MET A 72 -27.84 -10.87 -26.23
C MET A 72 -27.76 -12.33 -25.74
N GLU A 73 -27.25 -13.23 -26.56
CA GLU A 73 -26.95 -14.63 -26.18
C GLU A 73 -25.43 -14.85 -26.22
N VAL A 74 -24.84 -15.19 -25.05
CA VAL A 74 -23.39 -15.33 -24.86
C VAL A 74 -23.05 -16.75 -24.42
N PHE A 75 -21.99 -17.32 -25.01
CA PHE A 75 -21.41 -18.60 -24.62
C PHE A 75 -19.96 -18.38 -24.14
N THR A 76 -19.63 -18.91 -22.96
CA THR A 76 -18.36 -18.65 -22.29
C THR A 76 -17.43 -19.85 -22.21
N ASN A 77 -17.92 -21.05 -22.50
CA ASN A 77 -17.21 -22.32 -22.22
C ASN A 77 -17.28 -23.36 -23.36
N THR A 78 -17.48 -22.95 -24.60
CA THR A 78 -17.51 -23.88 -25.73
C THR A 78 -16.13 -24.55 -25.95
N PRO A 79 -16.10 -25.76 -26.59
CA PRO A 79 -14.82 -26.42 -26.92
C PRO A 79 -13.88 -25.54 -27.77
N ALA A 80 -14.43 -24.67 -28.60
CA ALA A 80 -13.65 -23.71 -29.39
C ALA A 80 -12.96 -22.68 -28.50
N LEU A 81 -13.69 -22.11 -27.52
CA LEU A 81 -13.13 -21.17 -26.55
C LEU A 81 -12.07 -21.81 -25.66
N GLN A 82 -12.26 -23.07 -25.25
CA GLN A 82 -11.26 -23.82 -24.47
C GLN A 82 -9.94 -23.93 -25.24
N ARG A 83 -10.02 -24.32 -26.52
CA ARG A 83 -8.83 -24.41 -27.41
C ARG A 83 -8.20 -23.02 -27.62
N TYR A 84 -9.01 -22.00 -27.85
CA TYR A 84 -8.54 -20.63 -28.06
C TYR A 84 -7.74 -20.11 -26.85
N ARG A 85 -8.28 -20.26 -25.64
CA ARG A 85 -7.62 -19.83 -24.40
C ARG A 85 -6.30 -20.57 -24.17
N ARG A 86 -6.30 -21.92 -24.39
CA ARG A 86 -5.07 -22.69 -24.30
C ARG A 86 -4.00 -22.16 -25.25
N THR A 87 -4.32 -21.99 -26.54
CA THR A 87 -3.37 -21.49 -27.54
C THR A 87 -2.89 -20.08 -27.21
N THR A 88 -3.77 -19.22 -26.71
CA THR A 88 -3.39 -17.86 -26.30
C THR A 88 -2.41 -17.89 -25.12
N LEU A 89 -2.62 -18.75 -24.13
CA LEU A 89 -1.68 -18.93 -23.01
C LEU A 89 -0.34 -19.50 -23.47
N GLU A 90 -0.34 -20.46 -24.40
CA GLU A 90 0.87 -21.03 -25.01
C GLU A 90 1.68 -19.95 -25.74
N LEU A 91 1.01 -19.04 -26.47
CA LEU A 91 1.63 -17.89 -27.12
C LEU A 91 2.23 -16.91 -26.09
N ILE A 92 1.53 -16.62 -25.00
CA ILE A 92 2.08 -15.79 -23.92
C ILE A 92 3.34 -16.43 -23.33
N LEU A 93 3.34 -17.74 -23.15
CA LEU A 93 4.50 -18.47 -22.61
C LEU A 93 5.70 -18.50 -23.56
N SER A 94 5.52 -18.28 -24.87
CA SER A 94 6.63 -18.27 -25.85
C SER A 94 7.63 -17.12 -25.61
N THR A 95 7.20 -16.06 -24.92
CA THR A 95 8.05 -14.91 -24.54
C THR A 95 8.24 -14.79 -23.02
N HIS A 96 7.67 -15.69 -22.23
CA HIS A 96 7.75 -15.66 -20.78
C HIS A 96 8.78 -16.68 -20.27
N ARG A 97 9.65 -16.24 -19.36
CA ARG A 97 10.62 -17.13 -18.70
C ARG A 97 9.91 -18.02 -17.67
N THR A 98 9.91 -19.34 -17.93
CA THR A 98 9.11 -20.33 -17.20
C THR A 98 9.88 -21.07 -16.11
N ASP A 99 10.77 -20.42 -15.38
CA ASP A 99 11.48 -20.94 -14.21
C ASP A 99 10.62 -20.88 -12.93
N CYS A 100 9.41 -21.43 -13.01
CA CYS A 100 8.38 -21.27 -11.98
C CYS A 100 8.81 -21.77 -10.59
N LEU A 101 9.64 -22.82 -10.51
CA LEU A 101 10.08 -23.39 -9.23
C LEU A 101 10.97 -22.43 -8.42
N SER A 102 11.72 -21.53 -9.08
CA SER A 102 12.56 -20.51 -8.46
C SER A 102 11.95 -19.10 -8.52
N CYS A 103 10.72 -18.98 -9.02
CA CYS A 103 10.04 -17.71 -9.17
C CYS A 103 9.43 -17.25 -7.84
N THR A 104 9.59 -15.99 -7.49
CA THR A 104 9.02 -15.38 -6.27
C THR A 104 7.48 -15.43 -6.22
N ARG A 105 6.81 -15.60 -7.38
CA ARG A 105 5.35 -15.75 -7.49
C ARG A 105 4.93 -17.20 -7.70
N SER A 106 5.81 -18.18 -7.43
CA SER A 106 5.42 -19.59 -7.50
C SER A 106 4.24 -19.85 -6.57
N THR A 107 3.23 -20.58 -7.05
CA THR A 107 1.95 -20.87 -6.38
C THR A 107 0.97 -19.68 -6.22
N ASP A 108 1.43 -18.44 -6.35
CA ASP A 108 0.63 -17.20 -6.27
C ASP A 108 0.73 -16.38 -7.58
N CYS A 109 0.67 -17.03 -8.74
CA CYS A 109 0.79 -16.41 -10.05
C CYS A 109 -0.48 -16.66 -10.88
N GLU A 110 -1.18 -15.57 -11.29
CA GLU A 110 -2.40 -15.68 -12.09
C GLU A 110 -2.15 -16.41 -13.43
N LEU A 111 -0.98 -16.21 -14.06
CA LEU A 111 -0.62 -16.91 -15.29
C LEU A 111 -0.42 -18.41 -15.04
N GLN A 112 0.32 -18.79 -13.98
CA GLN A 112 0.57 -20.19 -13.63
C GLN A 112 -0.74 -20.94 -13.34
N GLN A 113 -1.65 -20.30 -12.62
CA GLN A 113 -2.96 -20.85 -12.32
C GLN A 113 -3.75 -21.15 -13.61
N LEU A 114 -3.85 -20.18 -14.53
CA LEU A 114 -4.56 -20.37 -15.79
C LEU A 114 -3.90 -21.42 -16.69
N CYS A 115 -2.57 -21.47 -16.74
CA CYS A 115 -1.86 -22.50 -17.50
C CYS A 115 -2.21 -23.91 -17.01
N ARG A 116 -2.32 -24.10 -15.69
CA ARG A 116 -2.74 -25.35 -15.08
C ARG A 116 -4.20 -25.67 -15.38
N GLU A 117 -5.11 -24.70 -15.24
CA GLU A 117 -6.55 -24.85 -15.50
C GLU A 117 -6.83 -25.26 -16.96
N TYR A 118 -6.09 -24.73 -17.91
CA TYR A 118 -6.29 -25.01 -19.34
C TYR A 118 -5.40 -26.13 -19.92
N GLY A 119 -4.57 -26.78 -19.10
CA GLY A 119 -3.68 -27.86 -19.52
C GLY A 119 -2.74 -27.44 -20.65
N VAL A 120 -2.01 -26.33 -20.43
CA VAL A 120 -1.16 -25.69 -21.44
C VAL A 120 0.13 -26.48 -21.67
N ASP A 121 0.52 -26.64 -22.94
CA ASP A 121 1.84 -27.14 -23.32
C ASP A 121 2.86 -26.01 -23.39
N MET A 122 3.76 -25.96 -22.41
CA MET A 122 4.78 -24.93 -22.30
C MET A 122 5.83 -24.95 -23.42
N ASN A 123 5.90 -26.03 -24.20
CA ASN A 123 6.93 -26.26 -25.23
C ASN A 123 6.36 -26.23 -26.66
N ARG A 124 5.05 -25.97 -26.81
CA ARG A 124 4.41 -25.96 -28.14
C ARG A 124 5.00 -24.94 -29.11
N PHE A 125 5.36 -23.75 -28.60
CA PHE A 125 5.98 -22.72 -29.40
C PHE A 125 7.44 -22.53 -28.97
N THR A 126 8.32 -22.28 -29.94
CA THR A 126 9.72 -21.99 -29.67
C THR A 126 9.83 -20.71 -28.80
N LYS A 127 10.53 -20.84 -27.71
CA LYS A 127 10.76 -19.68 -26.82
C LYS A 127 11.75 -18.72 -27.46
N LYS A 128 11.40 -17.43 -27.43
CA LYS A 128 12.29 -16.36 -27.84
C LYS A 128 12.87 -15.70 -26.58
N ASP A 129 14.17 -15.79 -26.38
CA ASP A 129 14.86 -14.94 -25.43
C ASP A 129 14.94 -13.53 -26.01
N GLN A 130 14.34 -12.58 -25.31
CA GLN A 130 14.33 -11.17 -25.73
C GLN A 130 15.54 -10.40 -25.20
N GLY A 131 16.45 -11.04 -24.45
CA GLY A 131 17.65 -10.42 -23.90
C GLY A 131 17.39 -9.32 -22.88
N TYR A 132 16.21 -9.30 -22.26
CA TYR A 132 15.88 -8.26 -21.30
C TYR A 132 16.70 -8.38 -20.02
N HIS A 133 17.24 -7.25 -19.58
CA HIS A 133 17.93 -7.13 -18.31
C HIS A 133 16.94 -6.84 -17.18
N THR A 134 17.28 -7.35 -16.00
CA THR A 134 16.57 -7.01 -14.76
C THR A 134 17.03 -5.64 -14.29
N ASP A 135 16.09 -4.71 -14.10
CA ASP A 135 16.35 -3.42 -13.46
C ASP A 135 16.11 -3.55 -11.94
N ALA A 136 17.19 -3.52 -11.17
CA ALA A 136 17.21 -3.52 -9.72
C ALA A 136 17.89 -2.24 -9.18
N SER A 137 17.83 -1.15 -9.93
CA SER A 137 18.48 0.12 -9.60
C SER A 137 17.87 0.82 -8.38
N MET A 138 16.61 0.50 -8.05
CA MET A 138 15.90 1.08 -6.91
C MET A 138 15.99 0.21 -5.65
N PRO A 139 16.03 0.81 -4.44
CA PRO A 139 16.06 0.05 -3.19
C PRO A 139 14.73 -0.65 -2.86
N HIS A 140 13.63 -0.33 -3.51
CA HIS A 140 12.28 -0.75 -3.13
C HIS A 140 11.62 -1.72 -4.10
N LEU A 141 12.04 -1.77 -5.38
CA LEU A 141 11.45 -2.68 -6.36
C LEU A 141 12.46 -3.17 -7.40
N VAL A 142 12.10 -4.29 -8.02
CA VAL A 142 12.81 -4.92 -9.13
C VAL A 142 11.86 -5.10 -10.29
N ARG A 143 12.30 -4.75 -11.52
CA ARG A 143 11.60 -4.99 -12.77
C ARG A 143 12.34 -6.05 -13.59
N ASP A 144 11.66 -7.14 -13.92
CA ASP A 144 12.16 -8.24 -14.75
C ASP A 144 11.22 -8.44 -15.95
N ASN A 145 11.58 -7.88 -17.10
CA ASN A 145 10.75 -7.96 -18.30
C ASN A 145 10.70 -9.37 -18.90
N SER A 146 11.61 -10.28 -18.54
CA SER A 146 11.53 -11.69 -18.98
C SER A 146 10.29 -12.42 -18.44
N LYS A 147 9.67 -11.87 -17.40
CA LYS A 147 8.42 -12.37 -16.78
C LYS A 147 7.20 -11.50 -17.10
N CYS A 148 7.37 -10.50 -17.97
CA CYS A 148 6.27 -9.61 -18.36
C CYS A 148 5.38 -10.29 -19.42
N ILE A 149 4.06 -10.14 -19.26
CA ILE A 149 3.04 -10.61 -20.21
C ILE A 149 2.34 -9.45 -20.94
N LEU A 150 2.88 -8.25 -20.86
CA LEU A 150 2.38 -7.05 -21.53
C LEU A 150 0.90 -6.73 -21.21
N CYS A 151 0.44 -7.07 -20.02
CA CYS A 151 -0.94 -6.81 -19.58
C CYS A 151 -1.23 -5.32 -19.32
N ARG A 152 -0.21 -4.50 -19.16
CA ARG A 152 -0.24 -3.04 -18.91
C ARG A 152 -0.99 -2.62 -17.63
N ARG A 153 -1.28 -3.52 -16.68
CA ARG A 153 -1.88 -3.13 -15.39
C ARG A 153 -0.99 -2.12 -14.64
N CYS A 154 0.33 -2.33 -14.65
CA CYS A 154 1.31 -1.46 -14.00
C CYS A 154 1.38 -0.07 -14.65
N VAL A 155 1.29 0.02 -15.97
CA VAL A 155 1.22 1.29 -16.71
C VAL A 155 -0.03 2.06 -16.30
N ALA A 156 -1.19 1.40 -16.37
CA ALA A 156 -2.47 2.04 -16.05
C ALA A 156 -2.52 2.55 -14.60
N VAL A 157 -2.05 1.77 -13.62
CA VAL A 157 -2.04 2.23 -12.22
C VAL A 157 -1.05 3.37 -11.99
N CYS A 158 0.12 3.34 -12.64
CA CYS A 158 1.12 4.40 -12.53
C CYS A 158 0.63 5.72 -13.11
N GLN A 159 -0.07 5.68 -14.25
CA GLN A 159 -0.63 6.88 -14.89
C GLN A 159 -1.92 7.37 -14.23
N LYS A 160 -2.92 6.49 -14.06
CA LYS A 160 -4.27 6.90 -13.67
C LYS A 160 -4.43 7.12 -12.18
N ASN A 161 -3.86 6.21 -11.35
CA ASN A 161 -4.04 6.26 -9.91
C ASN A 161 -2.93 7.04 -9.21
N GLN A 162 -1.70 6.94 -9.74
CA GLN A 162 -0.53 7.55 -9.11
C GLN A 162 -0.02 8.80 -9.82
N TYR A 163 -0.56 9.11 -11.00
CA TYR A 163 -0.21 10.32 -11.77
C TYR A 163 1.30 10.53 -11.99
N ALA A 164 2.10 9.49 -11.73
CA ALA A 164 3.56 9.54 -11.89
C ALA A 164 4.01 9.21 -13.32
N GLY A 165 3.36 8.25 -14.00
CA GLY A 165 3.56 7.96 -15.41
C GLY A 165 4.98 7.56 -15.82
N VAL A 166 5.81 7.05 -14.89
CA VAL A 166 7.24 6.79 -15.14
C VAL A 166 7.51 5.52 -15.95
N ILE A 167 6.54 4.64 -16.08
CA ILE A 167 6.64 3.42 -16.88
C ILE A 167 5.57 3.38 -17.96
N GLU A 168 5.96 2.96 -19.16
CA GLU A 168 5.08 2.88 -20.32
C GLU A 168 5.47 1.67 -21.19
N THR A 169 4.70 1.42 -22.24
CA THR A 169 5.02 0.45 -23.29
C THR A 169 6.03 1.07 -24.24
N CYS A 170 7.20 0.45 -24.36
CA CYS A 170 8.26 0.83 -25.26
C CYS A 170 8.37 -0.17 -26.42
N GLU A 171 8.87 0.29 -27.57
CA GLU A 171 9.05 -0.47 -28.79
C GLU A 171 7.73 -1.08 -29.35
N ARG A 172 7.85 -1.97 -30.33
CA ARG A 172 6.72 -2.62 -31.00
C ARG A 172 7.02 -4.04 -31.44
N GLY A 173 5.97 -4.81 -31.75
CA GLY A 173 6.12 -6.20 -32.15
C GLY A 173 6.71 -7.05 -31.04
N TYR A 174 7.69 -7.87 -31.35
CA TYR A 174 8.34 -8.74 -30.39
C TYR A 174 9.26 -8.02 -29.41
N ASP A 175 9.70 -6.80 -29.75
CA ASP A 175 10.59 -6.01 -28.91
C ASP A 175 9.81 -5.14 -27.90
N THR A 176 8.47 -5.22 -27.95
CA THR A 176 7.60 -4.53 -27.01
C THR A 176 7.90 -4.96 -25.58
N HIS A 177 8.16 -3.98 -24.72
CA HIS A 177 8.39 -4.20 -23.29
C HIS A 177 7.91 -3.02 -22.45
N ILE A 178 7.89 -3.18 -21.13
CA ILE A 178 7.52 -2.12 -20.19
C ILE A 178 8.81 -1.47 -19.68
N ALA A 179 8.96 -0.17 -19.91
CA ALA A 179 10.18 0.55 -19.54
C ALA A 179 9.89 1.99 -19.11
N CYS A 180 10.93 2.67 -18.64
CA CYS A 180 10.96 4.12 -18.50
C CYS A 180 11.33 4.75 -19.84
N ALA A 181 11.19 6.07 -19.96
CA ALA A 181 11.61 6.81 -21.16
C ALA A 181 13.08 6.47 -21.52
N PHE A 182 13.33 6.16 -22.80
CA PHE A 182 14.67 5.82 -23.33
C PHE A 182 15.35 4.64 -22.61
N ASP A 183 14.58 3.71 -22.03
CA ASP A 183 15.08 2.59 -21.24
C ASP A 183 15.96 2.97 -20.05
N MET A 184 15.81 4.20 -19.54
CA MET A 184 16.53 4.65 -18.35
C MET A 184 16.24 3.74 -17.15
N PRO A 185 17.22 3.56 -16.25
CA PRO A 185 16.97 2.87 -14.97
C PRO A 185 15.91 3.63 -14.15
N LEU A 186 15.11 2.88 -13.40
CA LEU A 186 14.07 3.47 -12.53
C LEU A 186 14.64 4.51 -11.55
N SER A 187 15.89 4.32 -11.09
CA SER A 187 16.58 5.24 -10.18
C SER A 187 16.80 6.64 -10.73
N GLU A 188 16.75 6.80 -12.05
CA GLU A 188 16.96 8.08 -12.74
C GLU A 188 15.64 8.76 -13.14
N THR A 189 14.51 8.27 -12.65
CA THR A 189 13.17 8.78 -12.96
C THR A 189 12.48 9.32 -11.71
N ALA A 190 11.39 10.05 -11.90
CA ALA A 190 10.53 10.53 -10.81
C ALA A 190 9.64 9.42 -10.23
N CYS A 191 10.13 8.17 -10.15
CA CYS A 191 9.42 7.08 -9.50
C CYS A 191 9.24 7.38 -8.01
N VAL A 192 8.00 7.42 -7.56
CA VAL A 192 7.63 7.77 -6.18
C VAL A 192 7.67 6.58 -5.20
N ALA A 193 8.21 5.45 -5.61
CA ALA A 193 8.40 4.25 -4.79
C ALA A 193 7.11 3.61 -4.24
N CYS A 194 5.91 4.02 -4.65
CA CYS A 194 4.63 3.62 -4.06
C CYS A 194 4.30 2.11 -4.15
N GLY A 195 4.94 1.37 -5.07
CA GLY A 195 4.73 -0.07 -5.26
C GLY A 195 3.36 -0.49 -5.79
N GLN A 196 2.50 0.43 -6.20
CA GLN A 196 1.19 0.06 -6.77
C GLN A 196 1.33 -0.81 -8.03
N CYS A 197 2.40 -0.64 -8.78
CA CYS A 197 2.72 -1.48 -9.94
C CYS A 197 3.02 -2.94 -9.55
N THR A 198 3.64 -3.19 -8.39
CA THR A 198 3.88 -4.56 -7.90
C THR A 198 2.58 -5.20 -7.43
N ALA A 199 1.71 -4.46 -6.75
CA ALA A 199 0.43 -4.94 -6.23
C ALA A 199 -0.56 -5.39 -7.32
N VAL A 200 -0.44 -4.86 -8.56
CA VAL A 200 -1.33 -5.21 -9.69
C VAL A 200 -0.69 -6.15 -10.71
N CYS A 201 0.61 -6.46 -10.59
CA CYS A 201 1.29 -7.33 -11.53
C CYS A 201 0.81 -8.78 -11.36
N PRO A 202 0.27 -9.44 -12.43
CA PRO A 202 -0.25 -10.81 -12.34
C PRO A 202 0.86 -11.87 -12.35
N THR A 203 2.12 -11.46 -12.57
CA THR A 203 3.31 -12.30 -12.62
C THR A 203 4.42 -11.72 -11.73
N ALA A 204 5.65 -12.22 -11.83
CA ALA A 204 6.80 -11.71 -11.10
C ALA A 204 7.59 -10.63 -11.87
N ALA A 205 7.01 -10.00 -12.90
CA ALA A 205 7.71 -8.98 -13.70
C ALA A 205 8.03 -7.71 -12.90
N LEU A 206 7.16 -7.36 -11.94
CA LEU A 206 7.38 -6.29 -10.97
C LEU A 206 7.18 -6.87 -9.57
N ARG A 207 8.16 -6.73 -8.73
CA ARG A 207 8.17 -7.20 -7.36
C ARG A 207 8.93 -6.24 -6.46
N GLU A 208 8.71 -6.33 -5.16
CA GLU A 208 9.57 -5.67 -4.18
C GLU A 208 11.00 -6.25 -4.22
N ARG A 209 11.96 -5.44 -3.80
CA ARG A 209 13.30 -5.94 -3.51
C ARG A 209 13.24 -6.74 -2.21
N ASP A 210 13.74 -7.96 -2.25
CA ASP A 210 13.78 -8.84 -1.08
C ASP A 210 14.93 -8.42 -0.15
N ASP A 211 14.60 -8.03 1.08
CA ASP A 211 15.54 -7.66 2.12
C ASP A 211 15.52 -8.66 3.32
N THR A 212 14.84 -9.79 3.18
CA THR A 212 14.72 -10.81 4.24
C THR A 212 16.07 -11.39 4.67
N ASP A 213 17.02 -11.50 3.74
CA ASP A 213 18.37 -12.00 4.07
C ASP A 213 19.11 -11.08 5.06
N LYS A 214 18.85 -9.76 5.02
CA LYS A 214 19.42 -8.82 6.00
C LYS A 214 18.84 -9.06 7.39
N VAL A 215 17.55 -9.36 7.47
CA VAL A 215 16.88 -9.69 8.73
C VAL A 215 17.41 -11.01 9.29
N TRP A 216 17.51 -12.06 8.45
CA TRP A 216 18.08 -13.34 8.87
C TRP A 216 19.53 -13.20 9.35
N ALA A 217 20.34 -12.37 8.68
CA ALA A 217 21.72 -12.11 9.11
C ALA A 217 21.75 -11.43 10.49
N ALA A 218 20.87 -10.46 10.75
CA ALA A 218 20.78 -9.79 12.04
C ALA A 218 20.32 -10.75 13.15
N LEU A 219 19.27 -11.56 12.91
CA LEU A 219 18.76 -12.54 13.87
C LEU A 219 19.79 -13.65 14.24
N ASN A 220 20.74 -13.94 13.35
CA ASN A 220 21.79 -14.92 13.59
C ASN A 220 23.08 -14.33 14.19
N ASP A 221 23.15 -13.00 14.37
CA ASP A 221 24.30 -12.33 14.99
C ASP A 221 24.07 -12.18 16.51
N PRO A 222 24.75 -12.98 17.35
CA PRO A 222 24.55 -12.95 18.80
C PRO A 222 25.03 -11.64 19.47
N THR A 223 25.68 -10.75 18.72
CA THR A 223 26.11 -9.43 19.23
C THR A 223 25.05 -8.36 19.03
N LYS A 224 23.95 -8.68 18.31
CA LYS A 224 22.87 -7.75 18.01
C LYS A 224 21.63 -8.03 18.85
N THR A 225 20.95 -6.96 19.21
CA THR A 225 19.57 -6.99 19.72
C THR A 225 18.65 -6.57 18.59
N VAL A 226 17.83 -7.49 18.10
CA VAL A 226 16.96 -7.26 16.93
C VAL A 226 15.55 -6.95 17.38
N ILE A 227 15.11 -5.74 17.13
CA ILE A 227 13.80 -5.21 17.54
C ILE A 227 12.93 -5.03 16.32
N VAL A 228 11.69 -5.51 16.38
CA VAL A 228 10.75 -5.40 15.27
C VAL A 228 9.49 -4.63 15.64
N GLY A 229 8.98 -3.83 14.68
CA GLY A 229 7.70 -3.15 14.80
C GLY A 229 6.88 -3.29 13.52
N PRO A 230 5.68 -3.91 13.58
CA PRO A 230 4.73 -3.95 12.48
C PRO A 230 3.86 -2.68 12.46
N ALA A 231 3.52 -2.22 11.24
CA ALA A 231 2.57 -1.14 11.02
C ALA A 231 1.12 -1.62 11.20
N PRO A 232 0.16 -0.71 11.50
CA PRO A 232 -1.23 -1.08 11.85
C PRO A 232 -1.92 -1.92 10.78
N SER A 233 -1.76 -1.61 9.52
CA SER A 233 -2.43 -2.35 8.45
C SER A 233 -1.87 -3.76 8.19
N VAL A 234 -0.71 -4.13 8.77
CA VAL A 234 -0.15 -5.49 8.63
C VAL A 234 -1.05 -6.51 9.34
N ARG A 235 -1.56 -6.16 10.53
CA ARG A 235 -2.45 -7.05 11.32
C ARG A 235 -3.76 -7.37 10.62
N ALA A 236 -4.28 -6.46 9.78
CA ALA A 236 -5.51 -6.65 9.03
C ALA A 236 -5.35 -7.45 7.72
N GLN A 237 -4.12 -7.84 7.35
CA GLN A 237 -3.88 -8.41 6.01
C GLN A 237 -2.92 -9.59 5.96
N LEU A 238 -2.03 -9.75 6.94
CA LEU A 238 -1.05 -10.86 6.94
C LEU A 238 -1.74 -12.23 6.83
N GLY A 239 -2.92 -12.39 7.45
CA GLY A 239 -3.73 -13.60 7.39
C GLY A 239 -4.11 -14.03 5.97
N GLU A 240 -4.27 -13.08 5.03
CA GLU A 240 -4.56 -13.37 3.62
C GLU A 240 -3.46 -14.21 2.96
N CYS A 241 -2.20 -14.03 3.36
CA CYS A 241 -1.07 -14.82 2.87
C CYS A 241 -1.15 -16.30 3.31
N PHE A 242 -1.99 -16.63 4.28
CA PHE A 242 -2.17 -17.96 4.86
C PHE A 242 -3.59 -18.50 4.65
N GLY A 243 -4.34 -17.93 3.70
CA GLY A 243 -5.68 -18.39 3.33
C GLY A 243 -6.81 -17.97 4.27
N MET A 244 -6.54 -17.06 5.20
CA MET A 244 -7.57 -16.50 6.06
C MET A 244 -8.44 -15.48 5.30
N PRO A 245 -9.70 -15.23 5.72
CA PRO A 245 -10.56 -14.25 5.07
C PRO A 245 -9.94 -12.85 5.02
N ILE A 246 -10.27 -12.11 3.96
CA ILE A 246 -9.80 -10.72 3.77
C ILE A 246 -10.29 -9.84 4.91
N GLY A 247 -9.39 -9.06 5.51
CA GLY A 247 -9.71 -8.18 6.62
C GLY A 247 -9.82 -8.90 7.97
N THR A 248 -9.29 -10.12 8.11
CA THR A 248 -9.16 -10.76 9.41
C THR A 248 -8.05 -10.08 10.21
N ASN A 249 -8.37 -9.57 11.40
CA ASN A 249 -7.36 -9.10 12.34
C ASN A 249 -6.59 -10.29 12.92
N VAL A 250 -5.27 -10.27 12.77
CA VAL A 250 -4.36 -11.32 13.23
C VAL A 250 -3.25 -10.78 14.13
N GLU A 251 -3.51 -9.69 14.87
CA GLU A 251 -2.51 -9.02 15.71
C GLU A 251 -1.78 -9.99 16.64
N GLY A 252 -2.49 -10.73 17.48
CA GLY A 252 -1.86 -11.65 18.43
C GLY A 252 -1.04 -12.75 17.75
N LYS A 253 -1.53 -13.28 16.62
CA LYS A 253 -0.79 -14.26 15.81
C LYS A 253 0.45 -13.66 15.13
N LEU A 254 0.37 -12.41 14.72
CA LEU A 254 1.51 -11.65 14.18
C LEU A 254 2.62 -11.53 15.23
N VAL A 255 2.28 -11.12 16.46
CA VAL A 255 3.23 -11.03 17.57
C VAL A 255 3.87 -12.40 17.85
N ALA A 256 3.05 -13.45 17.99
CA ALA A 256 3.51 -14.81 18.19
C ALA A 256 4.46 -15.29 17.08
N ALA A 257 4.18 -14.97 15.82
CA ALA A 257 5.02 -15.33 14.69
C ALA A 257 6.36 -14.61 14.74
N LEU A 258 6.38 -13.30 15.05
CA LEU A 258 7.61 -12.52 15.17
C LEU A 258 8.53 -13.05 16.27
N ARG A 259 7.99 -13.41 17.44
CA ARG A 259 8.78 -14.05 18.51
C ARG A 259 9.36 -15.40 18.06
N ARG A 260 8.57 -16.21 17.34
CA ARG A 260 9.07 -17.51 16.82
C ARG A 260 10.11 -17.38 15.72
N LEU A 261 10.14 -16.25 15.01
CA LEU A 261 11.22 -15.93 14.08
C LEU A 261 12.53 -15.57 14.79
N GLY A 262 12.49 -15.26 16.09
CA GLY A 262 13.68 -15.01 16.91
C GLY A 262 13.97 -13.54 17.16
N PHE A 263 13.02 -12.63 16.97
CA PHE A 263 13.17 -11.23 17.37
C PHE A 263 13.25 -11.11 18.90
N ASP A 264 14.18 -10.30 19.39
CA ASP A 264 14.41 -10.10 20.82
C ASP A 264 13.31 -9.29 21.50
N GLN A 265 12.74 -8.30 20.76
CA GLN A 265 11.61 -7.49 21.21
C GLN A 265 10.65 -7.28 20.06
N VAL A 266 9.37 -7.35 20.35
CA VAL A 266 8.27 -7.12 19.40
C VAL A 266 7.40 -5.98 19.93
N PHE A 267 7.58 -4.79 19.38
CA PHE A 267 6.83 -3.59 19.76
C PHE A 267 5.82 -3.18 18.71
N ASP A 268 4.89 -2.30 19.07
CA ASP A 268 3.88 -1.77 18.16
C ASP A 268 4.31 -0.40 17.60
N VAL A 269 4.40 -0.28 16.28
CA VAL A 269 4.66 1.02 15.61
C VAL A 269 3.51 2.01 15.85
N ASP A 270 2.33 1.53 16.22
CA ASP A 270 1.17 2.38 16.48
C ASP A 270 1.37 3.28 17.71
N THR A 271 2.21 2.87 18.67
CA THR A 271 2.68 3.76 19.75
C THR A 271 3.40 4.99 19.17
N ALA A 272 4.24 4.80 18.15
CA ALA A 272 4.90 5.93 17.48
C ALA A 272 3.93 6.73 16.58
N ALA A 273 2.83 6.14 16.13
CA ALA A 273 1.76 6.89 15.48
C ALA A 273 1.08 7.83 16.49
N ASP A 274 0.87 7.41 17.74
CA ASP A 274 0.38 8.29 18.81
C ASP A 274 1.35 9.44 19.09
N VAL A 275 2.67 9.19 19.11
CA VAL A 275 3.70 10.25 19.23
C VAL A 275 3.64 11.19 18.04
N THR A 276 3.43 10.67 16.82
CA THR A 276 3.29 11.51 15.62
C THR A 276 2.11 12.48 15.75
N ILE A 277 0.98 12.04 16.29
CA ILE A 277 -0.18 12.93 16.53
C ILE A 277 0.14 14.04 17.53
N MET A 278 0.92 13.73 18.57
CA MET A 278 1.31 14.76 19.55
C MET A 278 2.18 15.83 18.88
N GLU A 279 3.17 15.45 18.08
CA GLU A 279 4.06 16.38 17.38
C GLU A 279 3.34 17.12 16.24
N GLU A 280 2.65 16.42 15.34
CA GLU A 280 1.98 17.01 14.18
C GLU A 280 0.79 17.89 14.58
N GLY A 281 0.03 17.48 15.60
CA GLY A 281 -1.04 18.29 16.19
C GLY A 281 -0.50 19.57 16.83
N THR A 282 0.64 19.50 17.52
CA THR A 282 1.32 20.66 18.10
C THR A 282 1.85 21.59 17.00
N GLU A 283 2.45 21.04 15.93
CA GLU A 283 2.88 21.82 14.78
C GLU A 283 1.71 22.54 14.10
N LEU A 284 0.56 21.89 13.95
CA LEU A 284 -0.65 22.52 13.41
C LEU A 284 -1.10 23.69 14.28
N LEU A 285 -1.18 23.50 15.59
CA LEU A 285 -1.59 24.55 16.53
C LEU A 285 -0.61 25.74 16.52
N HIS A 286 0.69 25.49 16.41
CA HIS A 286 1.71 26.51 16.29
C HIS A 286 1.53 27.32 14.99
N ARG A 287 1.38 26.65 13.83
CA ARG A 287 1.15 27.32 12.54
C ARG A 287 -0.13 28.17 12.53
N LEU A 288 -1.19 27.72 13.19
CA LEU A 288 -2.44 28.47 13.31
C LEU A 288 -2.33 29.71 14.21
N LYS A 289 -1.51 29.66 15.30
CA LYS A 289 -1.38 30.74 16.28
C LYS A 289 -0.32 31.78 15.89
N GLU A 290 0.83 31.31 15.45
CA GLU A 290 2.02 32.18 15.25
C GLU A 290 2.23 32.54 13.78
N GLY A 291 1.46 31.93 12.89
CA GLY A 291 1.61 32.05 11.45
C GLY A 291 2.64 31.06 10.90
N GLY A 292 2.32 30.44 9.79
CA GLY A 292 3.17 29.48 9.10
C GLY A 292 2.53 29.09 7.77
N PRO A 293 3.23 28.31 6.92
CA PRO A 293 2.65 27.88 5.66
C PRO A 293 1.45 26.96 5.91
N LEU A 294 0.29 27.37 5.44
CA LEU A 294 -0.95 26.58 5.42
C LEU A 294 -1.35 26.24 3.98
N PRO A 295 -2.00 25.09 3.76
CA PRO A 295 -2.31 24.07 4.75
C PRO A 295 -1.04 23.39 5.29
N LEU A 296 -1.08 22.90 6.52
CA LEU A 296 -0.17 21.85 6.98
C LEU A 296 -0.57 20.56 6.26
N ILE A 297 0.40 19.87 5.65
CA ILE A 297 0.12 18.61 4.92
C ILE A 297 0.88 17.46 5.59
N THR A 298 0.19 16.36 5.90
CA THR A 298 0.80 15.21 6.59
C THR A 298 2.01 14.63 5.85
N SER A 299 2.97 14.10 6.59
CA SER A 299 4.26 13.61 6.08
C SER A 299 4.50 12.11 6.24
N CYS A 300 3.59 11.37 6.86
CA CYS A 300 3.78 9.95 7.19
C CYS A 300 3.86 9.01 5.97
N SER A 301 3.45 9.47 4.77
CA SER A 301 3.42 8.68 3.54
C SER A 301 4.61 9.00 2.61
N PRO A 302 5.70 8.19 2.59
CA PRO A 302 6.92 8.54 1.85
C PRO A 302 6.74 8.55 0.33
N GLY A 303 5.77 7.83 -0.21
CA GLY A 303 5.41 7.91 -1.62
C GLY A 303 4.78 9.25 -1.98
N TRP A 304 4.00 9.84 -1.07
CA TRP A 304 3.47 11.20 -1.18
C TRP A 304 4.60 12.23 -1.07
N ILE A 305 5.46 12.11 -0.07
CA ILE A 305 6.60 13.02 0.10
C ILE A 305 7.44 13.08 -1.20
N LYS A 306 7.82 11.91 -1.73
CA LYS A 306 8.59 11.87 -2.97
C LYS A 306 7.83 12.44 -4.17
N PHE A 307 6.50 12.25 -4.21
CA PHE A 307 5.65 12.87 -5.23
C PHE A 307 5.62 14.40 -5.10
N CYS A 308 5.48 14.94 -3.90
CA CYS A 308 5.53 16.37 -3.63
C CYS A 308 6.90 16.96 -4.07
N GLU A 309 8.00 16.32 -3.66
CA GLU A 309 9.36 16.73 -4.01
C GLU A 309 9.62 16.82 -5.52
N HIS A 310 9.02 15.91 -6.33
CA HIS A 310 9.21 15.86 -7.78
C HIS A 310 8.21 16.71 -8.57
N TYR A 311 6.93 16.66 -8.20
CA TYR A 311 5.84 17.20 -9.04
C TYR A 311 5.22 18.47 -8.49
N TYR A 312 5.32 18.71 -7.17
CA TYR A 312 4.75 19.87 -6.47
C TYR A 312 5.76 20.49 -5.49
N PRO A 313 6.98 20.83 -5.95
CA PRO A 313 8.05 21.33 -5.07
C PRO A 313 7.73 22.65 -4.37
N GLU A 314 6.71 23.39 -4.82
CA GLU A 314 6.19 24.58 -4.17
C GLU A 314 5.49 24.30 -2.84
N PHE A 315 5.00 23.07 -2.61
CA PHE A 315 4.35 22.66 -1.37
C PHE A 315 5.28 21.98 -0.37
N VAL A 316 6.59 21.93 -0.63
CA VAL A 316 7.55 21.29 0.28
C VAL A 316 7.55 21.97 1.66
N ASP A 317 7.40 23.27 1.73
CA ASP A 317 7.35 24.03 2.98
C ASP A 317 6.00 23.85 3.73
N ASN A 318 4.97 23.34 3.04
CA ASN A 318 3.68 23.00 3.63
C ASN A 318 3.68 21.62 4.31
N LEU A 319 4.66 20.77 4.02
CA LEU A 319 4.75 19.44 4.63
C LEU A 319 4.97 19.58 6.15
N SER A 320 4.40 18.66 6.91
CA SER A 320 4.75 18.52 8.32
C SER A 320 6.21 18.12 8.44
N SER A 321 6.92 18.75 9.36
CA SER A 321 8.32 18.41 9.63
C SER A 321 8.49 17.10 10.40
N CYS A 322 7.40 16.52 10.90
CA CYS A 322 7.40 15.27 11.63
C CYS A 322 7.93 14.10 10.79
N LYS A 323 8.81 13.28 11.36
CA LYS A 323 9.14 11.97 10.80
C LYS A 323 7.90 11.10 10.75
N SER A 324 7.90 10.09 9.89
CA SER A 324 6.80 9.11 9.88
C SER A 324 6.84 8.23 11.14
N PRO A 325 5.71 7.60 11.54
CA PRO A 325 5.69 6.66 12.68
C PRO A 325 6.78 5.59 12.60
N GLN A 326 7.11 5.07 11.40
CA GLN A 326 8.24 4.15 11.21
C GLN A 326 9.56 4.75 11.69
N GLN A 327 9.87 5.98 11.31
CA GLN A 327 11.13 6.63 11.63
C GLN A 327 11.15 7.14 13.07
N MET A 328 10.02 7.64 13.59
CA MET A 328 9.89 7.97 15.01
C MET A 328 10.11 6.74 15.89
N PHE A 329 9.50 5.59 15.52
CA PHE A 329 9.73 4.32 16.19
C PHE A 329 11.22 3.98 16.27
N GLY A 330 11.92 3.97 15.13
CA GLY A 330 13.33 3.66 15.07
C GLY A 330 14.19 4.64 15.87
N ALA A 331 13.91 5.94 15.76
CA ALA A 331 14.60 6.98 16.52
C ALA A 331 14.44 6.78 18.03
N LEU A 332 13.22 6.51 18.50
CA LEU A 332 12.93 6.27 19.93
C LEU A 332 13.56 4.98 20.44
N ILE A 333 13.61 3.92 19.62
CA ILE A 333 14.32 2.68 19.97
C ILE A 333 15.83 2.94 20.15
N LYS A 334 16.46 3.68 19.24
CA LYS A 334 17.90 3.95 19.30
C LYS A 334 18.29 5.05 20.28
N THR A 335 17.32 5.76 20.85
CA THR A 335 17.55 6.80 21.87
C THR A 335 16.98 6.39 23.23
N TYR A 336 15.69 6.61 23.46
CA TYR A 336 15.02 6.38 24.75
C TYR A 336 15.11 4.91 25.19
N TYR A 337 14.72 3.96 24.32
CA TYR A 337 14.76 2.54 24.69
C TYR A 337 16.18 2.06 24.93
N ALA A 338 17.15 2.42 24.08
CA ALA A 338 18.55 2.05 24.26
C ALA A 338 19.09 2.52 25.62
N GLN A 339 18.77 3.76 26.01
CA GLN A 339 19.12 4.31 27.32
C GLN A 339 18.44 3.54 28.46
N LYS A 340 17.12 3.30 28.37
CA LYS A 340 16.32 2.63 29.40
C LYS A 340 16.74 1.17 29.60
N ALA A 341 17.12 0.47 28.51
CA ALA A 341 17.60 -0.91 28.51
C ALA A 341 19.11 -1.04 28.77
N GLY A 342 19.87 0.05 28.81
CA GLY A 342 21.33 0.01 28.97
C GLY A 342 22.08 -0.60 27.80
N LEU A 343 21.53 -0.46 26.57
CA LEU A 343 22.09 -1.02 25.33
C LEU A 343 22.85 0.04 24.53
N ASP A 344 23.93 -0.36 23.86
CA ASP A 344 24.59 0.48 22.85
C ASP A 344 23.73 0.53 21.58
N PRO A 345 23.28 1.70 21.10
CA PRO A 345 22.51 1.83 19.87
C PRO A 345 23.15 1.17 18.64
N LYS A 346 24.47 1.04 18.58
CA LYS A 346 25.21 0.34 17.51
C LYS A 346 24.94 -1.16 17.45
N ASN A 347 24.53 -1.74 18.57
CA ASN A 347 24.20 -3.15 18.67
C ASN A 347 22.71 -3.43 18.50
N ILE A 348 21.89 -2.39 18.37
CA ILE A 348 20.46 -2.52 18.09
C ILE A 348 20.23 -2.51 16.58
N VAL A 349 19.50 -3.50 16.08
CA VAL A 349 18.98 -3.55 14.71
C VAL A 349 17.47 -3.37 14.76
N VAL A 350 16.99 -2.28 14.18
CA VAL A 350 15.55 -1.99 14.09
C VAL A 350 15.02 -2.49 12.77
N VAL A 351 14.05 -3.39 12.82
CA VAL A 351 13.34 -3.94 11.67
C VAL A 351 11.91 -3.43 11.69
N SER A 352 11.45 -2.84 10.59
CA SER A 352 10.05 -2.46 10.42
C SER A 352 9.35 -3.41 9.45
N VAL A 353 8.11 -3.83 9.79
CA VAL A 353 7.23 -4.59 8.89
C VAL A 353 6.15 -3.65 8.37
N MET A 354 6.17 -3.36 7.06
CA MET A 354 5.39 -2.28 6.47
C MET A 354 4.50 -2.76 5.32
N PRO A 355 3.30 -2.20 5.14
CA PRO A 355 2.43 -2.47 3.99
C PRO A 355 2.95 -1.85 2.69
N CYS A 356 4.12 -1.22 2.72
CA CYS A 356 4.55 -0.20 1.78
C CYS A 356 5.97 -0.45 1.27
N THR A 357 6.18 -0.36 -0.04
CA THR A 357 7.53 -0.42 -0.62
C THR A 357 8.30 0.90 -0.50
N ALA A 358 7.59 2.05 -0.42
CA ALA A 358 8.23 3.35 -0.25
C ALA A 358 8.92 3.50 1.12
N LYS A 359 8.54 2.71 2.11
CA LYS A 359 9.22 2.65 3.42
C LYS A 359 10.66 2.13 3.32
N LYS A 360 10.94 1.25 2.35
CA LYS A 360 12.32 0.84 2.01
C LYS A 360 13.17 1.99 1.43
N PHE A 361 12.54 2.92 0.74
CA PHE A 361 13.20 4.14 0.27
C PHE A 361 13.38 5.14 1.41
N GLU A 362 12.39 5.28 2.29
CA GLU A 362 12.39 6.24 3.40
C GLU A 362 13.56 6.02 4.36
N ILE A 363 13.89 4.77 4.72
CA ILE A 363 14.99 4.45 5.65
C ILE A 363 16.37 4.91 5.15
N GLY A 364 16.53 5.14 3.85
CA GLY A 364 17.77 5.62 3.24
C GLY A 364 17.82 7.12 2.97
N ARG A 365 16.82 7.90 3.44
CA ARG A 365 16.81 9.36 3.24
C ARG A 365 17.74 10.06 4.23
N GLU A 366 18.28 11.19 3.81
CA GLU A 366 18.97 12.11 4.74
C GLU A 366 18.03 12.60 5.83
N GLY A 367 18.55 12.86 7.02
CA GLY A 367 17.75 13.29 8.16
C GLY A 367 16.99 12.19 8.90
N GLN A 368 17.13 10.91 8.48
CA GLN A 368 16.54 9.76 9.18
C GLN A 368 17.58 9.08 10.09
N SER A 369 18.15 9.86 11.02
CA SER A 369 19.30 9.46 11.85
C SER A 369 19.38 10.33 13.11
N ALA A 370 18.72 9.92 14.19
CA ALA A 370 18.67 10.67 15.45
C ALA A 370 20.01 10.68 16.22
N VAL A 371 20.81 9.62 16.09
CA VAL A 371 22.09 9.44 16.83
C VAL A 371 23.28 9.17 15.90
N GLY A 372 23.23 9.65 14.65
CA GLY A 372 24.27 9.39 13.66
C GLY A 372 24.26 7.96 13.11
N LEU A 373 23.24 7.16 13.46
CA LEU A 373 22.92 5.84 12.92
C LEU A 373 21.55 5.88 12.24
N PRO A 374 21.28 5.05 11.23
CA PRO A 374 19.93 4.95 10.67
C PRO A 374 18.90 4.71 11.78
N ASP A 375 17.78 5.42 11.76
CA ASP A 375 16.70 5.20 12.74
C ASP A 375 16.14 3.78 12.59
N VAL A 376 15.90 3.34 11.35
CA VAL A 376 15.47 1.98 11.01
C VAL A 376 16.52 1.36 10.09
N ASP A 377 16.98 0.14 10.41
CA ASP A 377 18.04 -0.53 9.67
C ASP A 377 17.51 -1.33 8.47
N VAL A 378 16.36 -2.01 8.64
CA VAL A 378 15.73 -2.81 7.59
C VAL A 378 14.21 -2.60 7.60
N SER A 379 13.64 -2.41 6.42
CA SER A 379 12.19 -2.38 6.24
C SER A 379 11.77 -3.52 5.31
N ILE A 380 10.92 -4.43 5.81
CA ILE A 380 10.34 -5.52 5.02
C ILE A 380 8.84 -5.31 4.82
N THR A 381 8.31 -5.88 3.75
CA THR A 381 6.88 -5.81 3.45
C THR A 381 6.09 -6.91 4.17
N THR A 382 4.76 -6.78 4.20
CA THR A 382 3.86 -7.85 4.67
C THR A 382 4.11 -9.17 3.94
N ARG A 383 4.38 -9.13 2.62
CA ARG A 383 4.69 -10.33 1.83
C ARG A 383 6.02 -10.96 2.20
N GLU A 384 7.06 -10.16 2.39
CA GLU A 384 8.37 -10.64 2.84
C GLU A 384 8.29 -11.30 4.21
N LEU A 385 7.53 -10.69 5.16
CA LEU A 385 7.27 -11.33 6.45
C LEU A 385 6.55 -12.68 6.29
N ALA A 386 5.52 -12.75 5.45
CA ALA A 386 4.82 -14.01 5.19
C ALA A 386 5.77 -15.10 4.63
N ASP A 387 6.72 -14.71 3.78
CA ASP A 387 7.72 -15.63 3.24
C ASP A 387 8.72 -16.08 4.32
N MET A 388 9.14 -15.19 5.23
CA MET A 388 9.95 -15.56 6.39
C MET A 388 9.24 -16.57 7.29
N ILE A 389 7.97 -16.35 7.59
CA ILE A 389 7.11 -17.25 8.39
C ILE A 389 7.03 -18.64 7.74
N ARG A 390 6.81 -18.71 6.41
CA ARG A 390 6.77 -19.98 5.66
C ARG A 390 8.11 -20.68 5.66
N ARG A 391 9.22 -19.96 5.42
CA ARG A 391 10.59 -20.52 5.44
C ARG A 391 10.98 -21.06 6.81
N ALA A 392 10.50 -20.44 7.88
CA ALA A 392 10.70 -20.90 9.25
C ALA A 392 9.82 -22.11 9.63
N GLY A 393 8.90 -22.54 8.76
CA GLY A 393 7.99 -23.65 9.02
C GLY A 393 6.91 -23.34 10.08
N ILE A 394 6.60 -22.07 10.30
CA ILE A 394 5.61 -21.64 11.31
C ILE A 394 4.21 -21.82 10.73
N MET A 395 3.36 -22.55 11.44
CA MET A 395 1.95 -22.80 11.08
C MET A 395 1.09 -21.61 11.55
N PHE A 396 1.17 -20.51 10.83
CA PHE A 396 0.63 -19.21 11.23
C PHE A 396 -0.83 -19.24 11.69
N PRO A 397 -1.79 -19.90 11.00
CA PRO A 397 -3.20 -19.94 11.45
C PRO A 397 -3.40 -20.62 12.79
N GLU A 398 -2.48 -21.50 13.19
CA GLU A 398 -2.56 -22.29 14.43
C GLU A 398 -1.87 -21.63 15.63
N LEU A 399 -1.21 -20.48 15.41
CA LEU A 399 -0.54 -19.77 16.49
C LEU A 399 -1.53 -19.26 17.53
N PRO A 400 -1.15 -19.30 18.84
CA PRO A 400 -1.90 -18.59 19.87
C PRO A 400 -1.77 -17.08 19.64
N ASP A 401 -2.69 -16.31 20.20
CA ASP A 401 -2.56 -14.88 20.27
C ASP A 401 -1.63 -14.49 21.42
N GLU A 402 -0.69 -13.58 21.16
CA GLU A 402 0.27 -13.04 22.13
C GLU A 402 0.22 -11.51 22.09
N GLU A 403 0.62 -10.86 23.19
CA GLU A 403 0.65 -9.40 23.30
C GLU A 403 2.02 -8.83 22.94
N PHE A 404 2.09 -7.59 22.53
CA PHE A 404 3.35 -6.87 22.32
C PHE A 404 4.14 -6.74 23.62
N ASP A 405 5.46 -6.55 23.50
CA ASP A 405 6.34 -6.38 24.65
C ASP A 405 6.12 -5.01 25.32
N PRO A 406 6.31 -4.88 26.65
CA PRO A 406 6.17 -3.61 27.36
C PRO A 406 7.07 -2.50 26.81
N ILE A 407 6.81 -1.26 27.18
CA ILE A 407 7.48 -0.01 26.79
C ILE A 407 6.87 0.61 25.52
N PHE A 408 6.80 -0.11 24.40
CA PHE A 408 6.15 0.36 23.17
C PHE A 408 5.09 -0.64 22.66
N GLY A 409 4.46 -1.38 23.55
CA GLY A 409 3.42 -2.34 23.20
C GLY A 409 1.99 -1.85 23.43
N ILE A 410 1.81 -0.63 23.96
CA ILE A 410 0.49 -0.04 24.18
C ILE A 410 0.28 1.09 23.20
N ALA A 411 -0.65 0.92 22.29
CA ALA A 411 -1.09 1.94 21.35
C ALA A 411 -2.55 2.30 21.57
N SER A 412 -2.98 3.46 21.08
CA SER A 412 -4.40 3.85 21.09
C SER A 412 -5.09 3.43 19.79
N GLY A 413 -6.42 3.35 19.82
CA GLY A 413 -7.22 3.15 18.62
C GLY A 413 -6.96 4.22 17.54
N ALA A 414 -6.55 5.43 17.95
CA ALA A 414 -6.11 6.47 17.03
C ALA A 414 -4.87 6.04 16.23
N GLY A 415 -3.89 5.36 16.84
CA GLY A 415 -2.74 4.78 16.13
C GLY A 415 -3.13 3.68 15.14
N HIS A 416 -4.07 2.81 15.54
CA HIS A 416 -4.54 1.70 14.71
C HIS A 416 -5.19 2.16 13.41
N ILE A 417 -6.01 3.21 13.43
CA ILE A 417 -6.71 3.70 12.22
C ILE A 417 -5.79 4.40 11.21
N PHE A 418 -4.52 4.67 11.52
CA PHE A 418 -3.54 5.23 10.56
C PHE A 418 -3.42 4.41 9.26
N GLY A 419 -3.76 3.12 9.31
CA GLY A 419 -3.75 2.26 8.14
C GLY A 419 -4.78 2.59 7.07
N ALA A 420 -5.86 3.29 7.43
CA ALA A 420 -6.96 3.69 6.55
C ALA A 420 -6.87 5.16 6.16
N THR A 421 -7.35 5.52 4.96
CA THR A 421 -7.45 6.93 4.54
C THR A 421 -8.44 7.70 5.40
N GLY A 422 -8.02 8.80 5.96
CA GLY A 422 -8.75 9.61 6.95
C GLY A 422 -8.39 9.28 8.39
N GLY A 423 -7.67 8.18 8.62
CA GLY A 423 -7.31 7.75 9.96
C GLY A 423 -6.32 8.69 10.67
N VAL A 424 -5.34 9.23 9.94
CA VAL A 424 -4.41 10.23 10.50
C VAL A 424 -5.15 11.53 10.83
N MET A 425 -5.99 11.99 9.91
CA MET A 425 -6.83 13.18 10.13
C MET A 425 -7.75 13.00 11.33
N GLU A 426 -8.43 11.87 11.42
CA GLU A 426 -9.31 11.58 12.55
C GLU A 426 -8.55 11.51 13.88
N ALA A 427 -7.39 10.85 13.91
CA ALA A 427 -6.53 10.77 15.09
C ALA A 427 -6.08 12.17 15.56
N ALA A 428 -5.66 13.02 14.61
CA ALA A 428 -5.28 14.40 14.90
C ALA A 428 -6.48 15.23 15.42
N LEU A 429 -7.65 15.13 14.78
CA LEU A 429 -8.85 15.83 15.22
C LEU A 429 -9.29 15.41 16.61
N ARG A 430 -9.23 14.13 16.97
CA ARG A 430 -9.53 13.63 18.32
C ARG A 430 -8.67 14.34 19.39
N THR A 431 -7.38 14.45 19.13
CA THR A 431 -6.43 15.05 20.07
C THR A 431 -6.50 16.58 20.08
N VAL A 432 -6.46 17.22 18.91
CA VAL A 432 -6.46 18.69 18.79
C VAL A 432 -7.77 19.30 19.33
N ALA A 433 -8.92 18.68 19.02
CA ALA A 433 -10.21 19.17 19.51
C ALA A 433 -10.28 19.20 21.04
N GLU A 434 -9.79 18.17 21.73
CA GLU A 434 -9.78 18.14 23.20
C GLU A 434 -8.76 19.10 23.81
N ILE A 435 -7.56 19.19 23.24
CA ILE A 435 -6.55 20.14 23.71
C ILE A 435 -7.04 21.60 23.59
N VAL A 436 -7.67 21.95 22.46
CA VAL A 436 -8.13 23.33 22.21
C VAL A 436 -9.38 23.66 22.97
N THR A 437 -10.34 22.74 23.10
CA THR A 437 -11.61 23.01 23.78
C THR A 437 -11.55 22.81 25.29
N GLY A 438 -10.57 22.03 25.78
CA GLY A 438 -10.48 21.59 27.18
C GLY A 438 -11.64 20.69 27.60
N LYS A 439 -12.36 20.11 26.65
CA LYS A 439 -13.54 19.27 26.89
C LYS A 439 -13.36 17.91 26.23
N GLU A 440 -13.72 16.87 26.98
CA GLU A 440 -13.76 15.51 26.44
C GLU A 440 -14.78 15.39 25.31
N LEU A 441 -14.38 14.72 24.22
CA LEU A 441 -15.27 14.42 23.10
C LEU A 441 -16.27 13.34 23.50
N ALA A 442 -17.56 13.65 23.41
CA ALA A 442 -18.62 12.68 23.66
C ALA A 442 -18.60 11.49 22.69
N ARG A 443 -18.08 11.74 21.49
CA ARG A 443 -17.82 10.72 20.45
C ARG A 443 -16.54 11.07 19.74
N PRO A 444 -15.55 10.14 19.67
CA PRO A 444 -14.27 10.41 19.02
C PRO A 444 -14.30 10.21 17.51
N GLU A 445 -15.41 9.74 16.92
CA GLU A 445 -15.53 9.48 15.49
C GLU A 445 -15.81 10.75 14.69
N PHE A 446 -15.01 10.98 13.66
CA PHE A 446 -15.19 12.03 12.66
C PHE A 446 -15.58 11.40 11.31
N GLN A 447 -16.88 11.11 11.14
CA GLN A 447 -17.40 10.30 10.04
C GLN A 447 -17.14 10.93 8.65
N GLU A 448 -17.08 12.25 8.56
CA GLU A 448 -16.88 13.00 7.32
C GLU A 448 -15.52 12.73 6.67
N VAL A 449 -14.52 12.35 7.48
CA VAL A 449 -13.17 12.02 6.99
C VAL A 449 -12.96 10.53 6.76
N ARG A 450 -13.90 9.66 7.17
CA ARG A 450 -13.86 8.21 6.95
C ARG A 450 -14.28 7.82 5.53
N GLY A 451 -14.04 6.57 5.16
CA GLY A 451 -14.46 5.96 3.88
C GLY A 451 -13.39 6.04 2.79
N ILE A 452 -13.69 5.42 1.64
CA ILE A 452 -12.74 5.20 0.55
C ILE A 452 -12.84 6.24 -0.59
N ALA A 453 -13.65 7.28 -0.45
CA ALA A 453 -13.71 8.36 -1.43
C ALA A 453 -12.33 8.98 -1.64
N GLY A 454 -11.99 9.29 -2.90
CA GLY A 454 -10.66 9.74 -3.27
C GLY A 454 -10.28 11.10 -2.67
N ILE A 455 -11.24 12.00 -2.50
CA ILE A 455 -11.12 13.29 -1.80
C ILE A 455 -12.33 13.43 -0.90
N LYS A 456 -12.09 13.84 0.35
CA LYS A 456 -13.10 14.13 1.39
C LYS A 456 -12.76 15.47 2.01
N GLU A 457 -13.75 16.29 2.28
CA GLU A 457 -13.58 17.65 2.80
C GLU A 457 -14.56 17.87 3.96
N ALA A 458 -14.09 18.52 5.02
CA ALA A 458 -14.92 18.85 6.18
C ALA A 458 -14.49 20.17 6.80
N GLU A 459 -15.42 20.79 7.55
CA GLU A 459 -15.16 21.98 8.38
C GLU A 459 -15.61 21.68 9.82
N TYR A 460 -14.73 21.94 10.77
CA TYR A 460 -15.00 21.75 12.20
C TYR A 460 -14.81 23.08 12.95
N ASP A 461 -15.66 23.32 13.94
CA ASP A 461 -15.48 24.42 14.87
C ASP A 461 -14.69 23.96 16.09
N LEU A 462 -13.47 24.43 16.20
CA LEU A 462 -12.59 24.16 17.33
C LEU A 462 -12.51 25.42 18.22
N ALA A 463 -13.36 25.48 19.26
CA ALA A 463 -13.46 26.57 20.21
C ALA A 463 -13.66 27.98 19.55
N GLY A 464 -14.51 28.06 18.52
CA GLY A 464 -14.82 29.29 17.78
C GLY A 464 -13.90 29.54 16.57
N THR A 465 -12.92 28.68 16.34
CA THR A 465 -12.06 28.72 15.15
C THR A 465 -12.53 27.66 14.14
N LYS A 466 -12.95 28.11 12.96
CA LYS A 466 -13.32 27.19 11.88
C LYS A 466 -12.09 26.61 11.22
N VAL A 467 -11.91 25.31 11.34
CA VAL A 467 -10.80 24.55 10.76
C VAL A 467 -11.32 23.74 9.58
N ARG A 468 -10.87 24.09 8.37
CA ARG A 468 -11.18 23.36 7.14
C ARG A 468 -10.11 22.31 6.90
N VAL A 469 -10.54 21.07 6.68
CA VAL A 469 -9.65 19.93 6.46
C VAL A 469 -9.98 19.21 5.15
N ALA A 470 -8.96 18.57 4.58
CA ALA A 470 -9.16 17.68 3.44
C ALA A 470 -8.38 16.39 3.62
N VAL A 471 -8.94 15.29 3.15
CA VAL A 471 -8.31 13.97 3.12
C VAL A 471 -8.30 13.47 1.69
N THR A 472 -7.14 13.00 1.23
CA THR A 472 -7.03 12.44 -0.11
C THR A 472 -6.18 11.17 -0.12
N SER A 473 -6.58 10.23 -1.00
CA SER A 473 -5.85 8.97 -1.22
C SER A 473 -5.71 8.66 -2.71
N GLY A 474 -4.49 8.19 -3.08
CA GLY A 474 -4.05 8.08 -4.47
C GLY A 474 -3.51 9.42 -5.00
N LEU A 475 -2.32 9.38 -5.58
CA LEU A 475 -1.59 10.59 -5.95
C LEU A 475 -2.28 11.40 -7.08
N ALA A 476 -3.08 10.75 -7.93
CA ALA A 476 -3.90 11.46 -8.91
C ALA A 476 -4.99 12.36 -8.25
N ASN A 477 -5.52 11.93 -7.11
CA ASN A 477 -6.44 12.76 -6.33
C ASN A 477 -5.68 13.84 -5.56
N ALA A 478 -4.51 13.52 -5.03
CA ALA A 478 -3.63 14.51 -4.41
C ALA A 478 -3.28 15.63 -5.39
N ALA A 479 -2.91 15.29 -6.63
CA ALA A 479 -2.64 16.27 -7.68
C ALA A 479 -3.85 17.21 -7.89
N LYS A 480 -5.06 16.66 -8.03
CA LYS A 480 -6.29 17.47 -8.20
C LYS A 480 -6.54 18.40 -7.01
N LEU A 481 -6.30 17.93 -5.78
CA LEU A 481 -6.48 18.74 -4.58
C LEU A 481 -5.46 19.87 -4.53
N LEU A 482 -4.19 19.58 -4.81
CA LEU A 482 -3.12 20.57 -4.82
C LEU A 482 -3.31 21.62 -5.92
N ASP A 483 -3.78 21.22 -7.11
CA ASP A 483 -4.09 22.16 -8.20
C ASP A 483 -5.21 23.12 -7.79
N ARG A 484 -6.25 22.67 -7.07
CA ARG A 484 -7.31 23.52 -6.50
C ARG A 484 -6.77 24.49 -5.42
N ILE A 485 -5.86 24.03 -4.58
CA ILE A 485 -5.20 24.90 -3.59
C ILE A 485 -4.33 25.93 -4.30
N LYS A 486 -3.53 25.52 -5.26
CA LYS A 486 -2.62 26.38 -6.03
C LYS A 486 -3.37 27.46 -6.83
N SER A 487 -4.53 27.13 -7.39
CA SER A 487 -5.38 28.08 -8.12
C SER A 487 -6.15 29.05 -7.20
N GLY A 488 -6.16 28.83 -5.89
CA GLY A 488 -6.96 29.59 -4.94
C GLY A 488 -8.47 29.22 -4.95
N GLU A 489 -8.83 28.12 -5.62
CA GLU A 489 -10.22 27.61 -5.62
C GLU A 489 -10.62 27.03 -4.25
N ALA A 490 -9.64 26.48 -3.52
CA ALA A 490 -9.86 25.87 -2.20
C ALA A 490 -8.75 26.25 -1.23
N GLU A 491 -9.13 26.45 0.03
CA GLU A 491 -8.23 26.74 1.13
C GLU A 491 -8.51 25.80 2.30
N TYR A 492 -7.45 25.21 2.86
CA TYR A 492 -7.51 24.32 4.03
C TYR A 492 -6.47 24.72 5.07
N HIS A 493 -6.70 24.25 6.30
CA HIS A 493 -5.74 24.41 7.40
C HIS A 493 -4.91 23.14 7.56
N PHE A 494 -5.53 21.96 7.37
CA PHE A 494 -4.85 20.69 7.51
C PHE A 494 -5.29 19.73 6.40
N VAL A 495 -4.32 19.01 5.79
CA VAL A 495 -4.57 18.09 4.67
C VAL A 495 -3.87 16.76 4.92
N GLU A 496 -4.62 15.67 4.91
CA GLU A 496 -4.05 14.32 4.87
C GLU A 496 -3.85 13.85 3.43
N VAL A 497 -2.65 13.35 3.11
CA VAL A 497 -2.36 12.74 1.81
C VAL A 497 -1.80 11.33 1.98
N MET A 498 -2.55 10.33 1.52
CA MET A 498 -2.10 8.95 1.40
C MET A 498 -1.75 8.62 -0.06
N ALA A 499 -0.51 8.15 -0.31
CA ALA A 499 -0.08 7.80 -1.67
C ALA A 499 -0.90 6.66 -2.30
N CYS A 500 -1.35 5.70 -1.50
CA CYS A 500 -2.10 4.55 -1.98
C CYS A 500 -3.61 4.80 -1.91
N PRO A 501 -4.40 4.43 -2.96
CA PRO A 501 -5.86 4.55 -2.91
C PRO A 501 -6.46 3.75 -1.75
N GLY A 502 -7.18 4.42 -0.84
CA GLY A 502 -7.76 3.82 0.36
C GLY A 502 -6.82 3.79 1.58
N GLY A 503 -5.57 4.23 1.44
CA GLY A 503 -4.58 4.23 2.53
C GLY A 503 -3.63 3.03 2.50
N CYS A 504 -2.93 2.80 3.62
CA CYS A 504 -1.93 1.74 3.78
C CYS A 504 -2.53 0.33 3.68
N VAL A 505 -3.83 0.17 3.92
CA VAL A 505 -4.58 -1.09 3.70
C VAL A 505 -4.52 -1.57 2.23
N ASN A 506 -4.16 -0.70 1.29
CA ASN A 506 -3.94 -1.02 -0.12
C ASN A 506 -2.51 -0.70 -0.56
N GLY A 507 -1.57 -0.76 0.35
CA GLY A 507 -0.15 -0.48 0.12
C GLY A 507 0.52 -1.43 -0.86
N GLY A 508 1.62 -0.98 -1.49
CA GLY A 508 2.38 -1.74 -2.49
C GLY A 508 3.04 -3.01 -1.96
N GLY A 509 3.20 -3.15 -0.63
CA GLY A 509 3.76 -4.32 0.06
C GLY A 509 2.74 -5.32 0.60
N GLN A 510 1.43 -5.07 0.40
CA GLN A 510 0.35 -5.91 0.91
C GLN A 510 0.14 -7.19 0.08
N PRO A 511 -0.54 -8.22 0.64
CA PRO A 511 -0.79 -9.49 -0.04
C PRO A 511 -1.38 -9.30 -1.43
N HIS A 512 -0.91 -10.10 -2.38
CA HIS A 512 -1.45 -10.13 -3.72
C HIS A 512 -2.86 -10.74 -3.70
N GLN A 513 -3.76 -10.10 -4.43
CA GLN A 513 -5.07 -10.66 -4.72
C GLN A 513 -5.25 -10.77 -6.23
N SER A 514 -5.81 -11.88 -6.68
CA SER A 514 -6.04 -12.12 -8.11
C SER A 514 -6.97 -11.07 -8.72
N GLY A 515 -6.90 -10.90 -10.04
CA GLY A 515 -7.82 -10.04 -10.77
C GLY A 515 -9.28 -10.40 -10.53
N ASP A 516 -9.60 -11.68 -10.38
CA ASP A 516 -10.96 -12.15 -10.10
C ASP A 516 -11.47 -11.63 -8.75
N VAL A 517 -10.64 -11.66 -7.70
CA VAL A 517 -11.01 -11.10 -6.37
C VAL A 517 -11.09 -9.57 -6.45
N ARG A 518 -10.07 -8.92 -7.00
CA ARG A 518 -10.00 -7.43 -7.05
C ARG A 518 -11.12 -6.79 -7.86
N ASN A 519 -11.66 -7.48 -8.87
CA ASN A 519 -12.71 -6.95 -9.72
C ASN A 519 -14.09 -6.94 -9.06
N PHE A 520 -14.32 -7.81 -8.07
CA PHE A 520 -15.63 -8.06 -7.49
C PHE A 520 -15.70 -7.92 -5.96
N THR A 521 -14.56 -7.63 -5.31
CA THR A 521 -14.47 -7.46 -3.86
C THR A 521 -13.81 -6.13 -3.54
N ASP A 522 -14.45 -5.33 -2.68
CA ASP A 522 -13.85 -4.11 -2.18
C ASP A 522 -12.85 -4.41 -1.04
N LEU A 523 -11.63 -4.72 -1.44
CA LEU A 523 -10.54 -5.05 -0.52
C LEU A 523 -10.25 -3.92 0.47
N ARG A 524 -10.36 -2.67 0.01
CA ARG A 524 -10.01 -1.47 0.80
C ARG A 524 -10.97 -1.33 1.97
N SER A 525 -12.26 -1.43 1.71
CA SER A 525 -13.29 -1.33 2.75
C SER A 525 -13.22 -2.48 3.74
N LEU A 526 -13.03 -3.73 3.28
CA LEU A 526 -12.92 -4.88 4.18
C LEU A 526 -11.70 -4.78 5.11
N ARG A 527 -10.55 -4.39 4.58
CA ARG A 527 -9.32 -4.24 5.34
C ARG A 527 -9.37 -3.03 6.30
N ALA A 528 -9.96 -1.92 5.87
CA ALA A 528 -10.15 -0.74 6.73
C ALA A 528 -11.15 -1.03 7.86
N ALA A 529 -12.21 -1.79 7.58
CA ALA A 529 -13.20 -2.17 8.60
C ALA A 529 -12.56 -2.95 9.77
N ALA A 530 -11.54 -3.78 9.51
CA ALA A 530 -10.82 -4.47 10.58
C ALA A 530 -10.16 -3.49 11.55
N LEU A 531 -9.50 -2.44 11.03
CA LEU A 531 -8.83 -1.42 11.86
C LEU A 531 -9.84 -0.57 12.63
N TYR A 532 -10.94 -0.16 12.00
CA TYR A 532 -11.98 0.60 12.68
C TYR A 532 -12.70 -0.22 13.75
N SER A 533 -12.97 -1.51 13.49
CA SER A 533 -13.58 -2.40 14.49
C SER A 533 -12.67 -2.60 15.71
N GLU A 534 -11.37 -2.64 15.49
CA GLU A 534 -10.38 -2.72 16.57
C GLU A 534 -10.40 -1.43 17.41
N ASP A 535 -10.30 -0.25 16.76
CA ASP A 535 -10.42 1.05 17.45
C ASP A 535 -11.72 1.16 18.27
N GLU A 536 -12.87 0.72 17.70
CA GLU A 536 -14.15 0.77 18.39
C GLU A 536 -14.23 -0.14 19.63
N ALA A 537 -13.49 -1.25 19.63
CA ALA A 537 -13.41 -2.16 20.76
C ALA A 537 -12.47 -1.70 21.87
N MET A 538 -11.57 -0.75 21.60
CA MET A 538 -10.59 -0.27 22.56
C MET A 538 -11.18 0.76 23.54
N THR A 539 -10.69 0.74 24.77
CA THR A 539 -10.95 1.80 25.76
C THR A 539 -10.03 3.00 25.56
N LEU A 540 -8.78 2.76 25.16
CA LEU A 540 -7.79 3.80 24.83
C LEU A 540 -7.91 4.14 23.34
N ARG A 541 -8.56 5.27 23.02
CA ARG A 541 -8.89 5.65 21.65
C ARG A 541 -8.24 6.95 21.18
N LYS A 542 -7.46 7.62 22.02
CA LYS A 542 -6.89 8.94 21.76
C LYS A 542 -5.40 8.94 22.07
N SER A 543 -4.60 9.52 21.20
CA SER A 543 -3.14 9.49 21.30
C SER A 543 -2.62 10.19 22.55
N HIS A 544 -3.19 11.33 22.93
CA HIS A 544 -2.79 12.10 24.12
C HIS A 544 -3.17 11.44 25.45
N GLU A 545 -4.02 10.41 25.43
CA GLU A 545 -4.37 9.61 26.61
C GLU A 545 -3.44 8.42 26.81
N ASN A 546 -2.64 8.04 25.78
CA ASN A 546 -1.74 6.89 25.85
C ASN A 546 -0.72 7.04 26.99
N PRO A 547 -0.72 6.12 27.98
CA PRO A 547 0.17 6.21 29.14
C PRO A 547 1.65 6.14 28.76
N VAL A 548 2.01 5.35 27.74
CA VAL A 548 3.39 5.23 27.24
C VAL A 548 3.85 6.54 26.62
N VAL A 549 3.00 7.22 25.86
CA VAL A 549 3.30 8.52 25.29
C VAL A 549 3.49 9.58 26.38
N LYS A 550 2.63 9.59 27.41
CA LYS A 550 2.77 10.50 28.57
C LYS A 550 4.07 10.25 29.31
N GLU A 551 4.43 8.99 29.58
CA GLU A 551 5.69 8.61 30.23
C GLU A 551 6.89 9.06 29.39
N LEU A 552 6.87 8.81 28.07
CA LEU A 552 7.94 9.19 27.15
C LEU A 552 8.22 10.71 27.18
N TYR A 553 7.17 11.55 27.16
CA TYR A 553 7.35 12.98 27.26
C TYR A 553 7.83 13.40 28.65
N ALA A 554 7.26 12.85 29.71
CA ALA A 554 7.64 13.21 31.08
C ALA A 554 9.08 12.82 31.44
N GLU A 555 9.55 11.65 30.97
CA GLU A 555 10.86 11.14 31.31
C GLU A 555 11.98 11.59 30.36
N TYR A 556 11.66 11.83 29.07
CA TYR A 556 12.68 11.98 28.05
C TYR A 556 12.51 13.18 27.12
N LEU A 557 11.39 13.28 26.42
CA LEU A 557 11.21 14.31 25.38
C LEU A 557 10.87 15.72 25.94
N GLY A 558 10.35 15.80 27.16
CA GLY A 558 9.85 17.03 27.77
C GLY A 558 8.40 17.30 27.39
N GLU A 559 8.15 18.16 26.41
CA GLU A 559 6.83 18.47 25.87
C GLU A 559 6.81 18.32 24.35
N PRO A 560 5.64 18.11 23.72
CA PRO A 560 5.52 18.09 22.27
C PRO A 560 6.07 19.38 21.65
N GLY A 561 6.88 19.24 20.59
CA GLY A 561 7.58 20.37 19.96
C GLY A 561 8.78 20.90 20.74
N SER A 562 9.22 20.26 21.84
CA SER A 562 10.43 20.63 22.55
C SER A 562 11.67 20.53 21.65
N HIS A 563 12.76 21.20 22.04
CA HIS A 563 14.01 21.14 21.28
C HIS A 563 14.52 19.71 21.10
N LEU A 564 14.39 18.84 22.10
CA LEU A 564 14.81 17.44 22.02
C LEU A 564 13.87 16.63 21.12
N ALA A 565 12.55 16.80 21.28
CA ALA A 565 11.57 16.17 20.40
C ALA A 565 11.81 16.58 18.95
N HIS A 566 12.03 17.86 18.68
CA HIS A 566 12.32 18.35 17.34
C HIS A 566 13.62 17.76 16.76
N HIS A 567 14.67 17.61 17.57
CA HIS A 567 15.93 17.01 17.13
C HIS A 567 15.79 15.52 16.74
N ILE A 568 14.99 14.76 17.49
CA ILE A 568 14.87 13.30 17.35
C ILE A 568 13.77 12.92 16.34
N LEU A 569 12.63 13.62 16.38
CA LEU A 569 11.38 13.20 15.73
C LEU A 569 11.04 14.01 14.47
N HIS A 570 11.83 15.03 14.11
CA HIS A 570 11.58 15.84 12.93
C HIS A 570 12.64 15.67 11.85
N THR A 571 12.33 16.09 10.64
CA THR A 571 13.17 15.97 9.46
C THR A 571 12.90 17.10 8.47
N THR A 572 13.63 17.11 7.37
CA THR A 572 13.47 18.08 6.29
C THR A 572 13.28 17.38 4.94
N TYR A 573 12.77 18.13 3.98
CA TYR A 573 12.49 17.63 2.63
C TYR A 573 13.23 18.45 1.58
N VAL A 574 13.42 17.88 0.39
CA VAL A 574 14.20 18.50 -0.69
C VAL A 574 13.39 18.57 -1.97
N LYS A 575 13.62 19.60 -2.77
CA LYS A 575 13.06 19.70 -4.12
C LYS A 575 13.86 18.82 -5.06
N ARG A 576 13.17 17.97 -5.86
CA ARG A 576 13.80 17.03 -6.79
C ARG A 576 13.43 17.34 -8.23
N GLY A 577 14.33 17.02 -9.16
CA GLY A 577 14.04 17.03 -10.59
C GLY A 577 13.19 15.84 -11.05
N LEU A 578 12.65 15.94 -12.26
CA LEU A 578 11.88 14.82 -12.86
C LEU A 578 12.78 13.73 -13.44
N TYR A 579 14.02 14.07 -13.83
CA TYR A 579 14.99 13.18 -14.45
C TYR A 579 16.38 13.41 -13.88
N GLY A 580 17.25 12.39 -13.94
CA GLY A 580 18.61 12.41 -13.44
C GLY A 580 18.78 11.57 -12.17
N LYS A 581 19.97 11.62 -11.56
CA LYS A 581 20.21 10.95 -10.27
C LYS A 581 19.43 11.69 -9.18
N ASN A 582 18.40 11.05 -8.68
CA ASN A 582 17.45 11.56 -7.68
C ASN A 582 17.59 10.82 -6.34
#